data_8f288ed1753170984017996c1e82d164
#
_entry.id   8f288ed1753170984017996c1e82d164
#
_cell.length_a   1.000
_cell.length_b   1.000
_cell.length_c   1.000
_cell.angle_alpha   90.00
_cell.angle_beta   90.00
_cell.angle_gamma   90.00
#
_symmetry.space_group_name_H-M   'P 1'
#
loop_
_entity.id
_entity.type
_entity.pdbx_description
1 polymer ?
#
loop_
_entity_poly.entity_id
_entity_poly.type
_entity_poly.pdbx_seq_one_letter_code
_entity_poly.pdbx_strand_id
1 'polypeptide(L)'
;MKYIVLFQHLQLKNIGLVLLCSFMFSNLLYSQSTREVINFDHGWLFNRYGLQPDGKRIDEPFGNGSPDSPSPKELAFNDKDWRKLDVPHDWGIEGPFRENLDGYTGKLPWRGIGWYRKRFNIKNIDK
;
A
#
# COMPACT_ATOMS: atom_id res chain seq x y z
N MET A 1 -29.34 46.32 50.16
CA MET A 1 -28.54 45.10 50.42
C MET A 1 -29.04 43.85 49.66
N LYS A 2 -30.30 43.65 49.38
CA LYS A 2 -30.86 42.48 48.62
C LYS A 2 -30.41 42.41 47.16
N TYR A 3 -30.19 43.50 46.48
CA TYR A 3 -29.88 43.55 45.03
C TYR A 3 -28.45 43.13 44.70
N ILE A 4 -27.46 43.34 45.60
CA ILE A 4 -26.05 42.98 45.40
C ILE A 4 -25.91 41.45 45.42
N VAL A 5 -26.62 40.77 46.30
CA VAL A 5 -26.57 39.29 46.41
C VAL A 5 -27.17 38.62 45.20
N LEU A 6 -28.24 39.20 44.64
CA LEU A 6 -28.89 38.66 43.42
C LEU A 6 -28.00 38.79 42.20
N PHE A 7 -27.24 39.86 42.06
CA PHE A 7 -26.30 40.10 40.97
C PHE A 7 -25.12 39.15 41.00
N GLN A 8 -24.58 38.84 42.19
CA GLN A 8 -23.52 37.87 42.37
C GLN A 8 -23.95 36.44 42.04
N HIS A 9 -25.18 36.04 42.40
CA HIS A 9 -25.70 34.73 42.05
C HIS A 9 -25.93 34.54 40.54
N LEU A 10 -26.32 35.62 39.84
CA LEU A 10 -26.52 35.61 38.41
C LEU A 10 -25.17 35.43 37.65
N GLN A 11 -24.13 36.11 38.12
CA GLN A 11 -22.78 36.00 37.51
C GLN A 11 -22.17 34.61 37.71
N LEU A 12 -22.30 34.03 38.89
CA LEU A 12 -21.80 32.69 39.18
C LEU A 12 -22.48 31.59 38.31
N LYS A 13 -23.78 31.69 38.06
CA LYS A 13 -24.51 30.78 37.17
C LYS A 13 -24.02 30.86 35.73
N ASN A 14 -23.76 32.06 35.24
CA ASN A 14 -23.27 32.26 33.86
C ASN A 14 -21.82 31.78 33.69
N ILE A 15 -20.97 31.97 34.68
CA ILE A 15 -19.58 31.43 34.67
C ILE A 15 -19.59 29.90 34.66
N GLY A 16 -20.46 29.26 35.45
CA GLY A 16 -20.61 27.81 35.46
C GLY A 16 -21.08 27.24 34.10
N LEU A 17 -21.99 27.91 33.43
CA LEU A 17 -22.51 27.53 32.11
C LEU A 17 -21.41 27.67 31.03
N VAL A 18 -20.64 28.74 31.04
CA VAL A 18 -19.52 28.96 30.10
C VAL A 18 -18.43 27.91 30.28
N LEU A 19 -18.07 27.58 31.51
CA LEU A 19 -17.10 26.52 31.80
C LEU A 19 -17.59 25.14 31.37
N LEU A 20 -18.88 24.82 31.55
CA LEU A 20 -19.46 23.58 31.12
C LEU A 20 -19.49 23.45 29.59
N CYS A 21 -19.84 24.52 28.89
CA CYS A 21 -19.79 24.58 27.42
C CYS A 21 -18.34 24.42 26.92
N SER A 22 -17.38 25.08 27.52
CA SER A 22 -15.96 24.96 27.18
C SER A 22 -15.43 23.52 27.33
N PHE A 23 -15.86 22.84 28.40
CA PHE A 23 -15.47 21.44 28.63
C PHE A 23 -16.09 20.47 27.62
N MET A 24 -17.30 20.73 27.16
CA MET A 24 -17.98 19.94 26.13
C MET A 24 -17.31 20.10 24.75
N PHE A 25 -16.84 21.29 24.40
CA PHE A 25 -16.15 21.55 23.15
C PHE A 25 -14.73 20.98 23.09
N SER A 26 -14.04 20.83 24.20
CA SER A 26 -12.69 20.26 24.23
C SER A 26 -12.63 18.77 23.87
N ASN A 27 -13.74 18.03 24.01
CA ASN A 27 -13.80 16.61 23.64
C ASN A 27 -14.05 16.38 22.14
N LEU A 28 -14.43 17.41 21.37
CA LEU A 28 -14.67 17.27 19.92
C LEU A 28 -13.39 17.30 19.08
N LEU A 29 -12.25 17.65 19.67
CA LEU A 29 -10.98 17.78 18.96
C LEU A 29 -10.14 16.49 18.94
N TYR A 30 -10.55 15.43 19.62
CA TYR A 30 -9.74 14.21 19.77
C TYR A 30 -10.03 13.10 18.75
N SER A 31 -10.87 13.33 17.73
CA SER A 31 -11.20 12.29 16.75
C SER A 31 -10.72 12.62 15.34
N GLN A 32 -9.43 12.87 15.19
CA GLN A 32 -8.80 12.77 13.87
C GLN A 32 -7.79 11.63 13.88
N SER A 33 -8.26 10.42 13.65
CA SER A 33 -7.42 9.39 13.10
C SER A 33 -6.97 9.87 11.71
N THR A 34 -5.76 10.36 11.61
CA THR A 34 -5.14 10.71 10.33
C THR A 34 -4.88 9.43 9.55
N ARG A 35 -5.90 8.97 8.81
CA ARG A 35 -5.70 7.87 7.87
C ARG A 35 -4.84 8.39 6.73
N GLU A 36 -3.62 7.92 6.65
CA GLU A 36 -2.74 8.17 5.52
C GLU A 36 -3.14 7.25 4.36
N VAL A 37 -3.41 7.82 3.20
CA VAL A 37 -3.66 7.08 1.95
C VAL A 37 -2.45 7.28 1.05
N ILE A 38 -1.73 6.20 0.81
CA ILE A 38 -0.52 6.21 -0.02
C ILE A 38 -0.87 5.58 -1.37
N ASN A 39 -0.52 6.29 -2.47
CA ASN A 39 -0.57 5.68 -3.79
C ASN A 39 0.54 4.62 -3.88
N PHE A 40 0.14 3.38 -4.17
CA PHE A 40 1.04 2.23 -4.17
C PHE A 40 1.38 1.72 -5.58
N ASP A 41 0.86 2.35 -6.62
CA ASP A 41 0.89 1.88 -8.00
C ASP A 41 2.27 2.05 -8.67
N HIS A 42 3.08 3.00 -8.21
CA HIS A 42 4.33 3.37 -8.87
C HIS A 42 5.54 2.59 -8.36
N GLY A 43 6.49 2.33 -9.26
CA GLY A 43 7.83 1.90 -8.91
C GLY A 43 7.94 0.45 -8.45
N TRP A 44 7.15 -0.43 -9.00
CA TRP A 44 7.30 -1.86 -8.83
C TRP A 44 8.46 -2.40 -9.65
N LEU A 45 9.12 -3.43 -9.14
CA LEU A 45 10.09 -4.22 -9.86
C LEU A 45 9.41 -5.48 -10.39
N PHE A 46 9.61 -5.78 -11.65
CA PHE A 46 8.97 -6.89 -12.35
C PHE A 46 10.00 -7.78 -13.05
N ASN A 47 9.81 -9.08 -12.95
CA ASN A 47 10.46 -10.07 -13.79
C ASN A 47 9.53 -11.25 -14.04
N ARG A 48 9.78 -11.98 -15.11
CA ARG A 48 8.98 -13.13 -15.53
C ARG A 48 9.83 -14.34 -15.81
N TYR A 49 9.26 -15.49 -15.51
CA TYR A 49 9.89 -16.80 -15.64
C TYR A 49 8.93 -17.75 -16.40
N GLY A 50 9.48 -18.78 -17.00
CA GLY A 50 8.74 -19.74 -17.79
C GLY A 50 9.05 -19.67 -19.27
N LEU A 51 8.12 -20.15 -20.09
CA LEU A 51 8.31 -20.22 -21.53
C LEU A 51 8.20 -18.84 -22.18
N GLN A 52 9.21 -18.46 -22.93
CA GLN A 52 9.23 -17.22 -23.70
C GLN A 52 8.63 -17.42 -25.09
N PRO A 53 8.24 -16.33 -25.78
CA PRO A 53 7.70 -16.42 -27.14
C PRO A 53 8.65 -17.02 -28.18
N ASP A 54 9.97 -16.95 -27.94
CA ASP A 54 11.01 -17.53 -28.80
C ASP A 54 11.26 -19.03 -28.55
N GLY A 55 10.51 -19.62 -27.62
CA GLY A 55 10.62 -21.02 -27.24
C GLY A 55 11.66 -21.30 -26.15
N LYS A 56 12.43 -20.31 -25.72
CA LYS A 56 13.34 -20.47 -24.59
C LYS A 56 12.58 -20.50 -23.27
N ARG A 57 13.19 -21.13 -22.29
CA ARG A 57 12.67 -21.15 -20.92
C ARG A 57 13.61 -20.42 -19.98
N ILE A 58 13.06 -19.54 -19.17
CA ILE A 58 13.75 -18.93 -18.05
C ILE A 58 13.22 -19.59 -16.78
N ASP A 59 14.08 -20.28 -16.06
CA ASP A 59 13.67 -20.94 -14.83
C ASP A 59 13.56 -19.94 -13.69
N GLU A 60 12.52 -20.12 -12.87
CA GLU A 60 12.36 -19.35 -11.65
C GLU A 60 13.43 -19.73 -10.64
N PRO A 61 14.10 -18.77 -10.01
CA PRO A 61 15.06 -19.08 -8.96
C PRO A 61 14.30 -19.57 -7.73
N PHE A 62 14.32 -20.88 -7.55
CA PHE A 62 13.82 -21.50 -6.34
C PHE A 62 14.87 -21.35 -5.25
N GLY A 63 14.58 -20.51 -4.27
CA GLY A 63 15.39 -20.48 -3.07
C GLY A 63 15.39 -21.85 -2.39
N ASN A 64 16.56 -22.31 -2.01
CA ASN A 64 16.73 -23.57 -1.27
C ASN A 64 16.64 -23.36 0.25
N GLY A 65 16.20 -22.17 0.69
CA GLY A 65 16.19 -21.75 2.09
C GLY A 65 17.56 -21.33 2.62
N SER A 66 18.58 -21.30 1.74
CA SER A 66 19.91 -20.79 2.08
C SER A 66 19.97 -19.28 1.87
N PRO A 67 20.67 -18.54 2.74
CA PRO A 67 20.95 -17.12 2.52
C PRO A 67 21.68 -16.82 1.20
N ASP A 68 22.41 -17.79 0.67
CA ASP A 68 23.19 -17.66 -0.56
C ASP A 68 22.35 -17.87 -1.83
N SER A 69 21.13 -18.40 -1.69
CA SER A 69 20.20 -18.62 -2.80
C SER A 69 18.76 -18.30 -2.40
N PRO A 70 18.46 -17.03 -2.14
CA PRO A 70 17.11 -16.60 -1.76
C PRO A 70 16.14 -16.70 -2.95
N SER A 71 14.89 -17.00 -2.67
CA SER A 71 13.82 -16.94 -3.67
C SER A 71 13.28 -15.50 -3.84
N PRO A 72 12.54 -15.20 -4.93
CA PRO A 72 11.97 -13.88 -5.17
C PRO A 72 11.07 -13.34 -4.04
N LYS A 73 10.52 -14.20 -3.19
CA LYS A 73 9.70 -13.80 -2.02
C LYS A 73 10.53 -13.27 -0.84
N GLU A 74 11.84 -13.54 -0.82
CA GLU A 74 12.69 -13.22 0.32
C GLU A 74 13.30 -11.82 0.20
N LEU A 75 13.51 -11.13 1.33
CA LEU A 75 14.07 -9.78 1.33
C LEU A 75 15.51 -9.73 0.78
N ALA A 76 16.28 -10.80 1.01
CA ALA A 76 17.66 -10.91 0.56
C ALA A 76 17.81 -11.14 -0.95
N PHE A 77 16.71 -11.42 -1.67
CA PHE A 77 16.76 -11.64 -3.10
C PHE A 77 17.28 -10.40 -3.86
N ASN A 78 18.21 -10.64 -4.78
CA ASN A 78 18.76 -9.58 -5.62
C ASN A 78 17.86 -9.34 -6.83
N ASP A 79 17.13 -8.24 -6.80
CA ASP A 79 16.18 -7.82 -7.84
C ASP A 79 16.63 -6.56 -8.61
N LYS A 80 17.93 -6.21 -8.51
CA LYS A 80 18.47 -4.97 -9.11
C LYS A 80 18.33 -4.91 -10.65
N ASP A 81 18.34 -6.07 -11.30
CA ASP A 81 18.23 -6.18 -12.76
C ASP A 81 16.77 -6.32 -13.23
N TRP A 82 15.81 -6.26 -12.31
CA TRP A 82 14.40 -6.33 -12.64
C TRP A 82 13.89 -5.03 -13.25
N ARG A 83 12.97 -5.15 -14.17
CA ARG A 83 12.35 -4.01 -14.85
C ARG A 83 11.50 -3.20 -13.88
N LYS A 84 11.72 -1.89 -13.82
CA LYS A 84 10.85 -0.98 -13.08
C LYS A 84 9.65 -0.61 -13.92
N LEU A 85 8.45 -0.68 -13.32
CA LEU A 85 7.18 -0.34 -13.94
C LEU A 85 6.15 0.11 -12.91
N ASP A 86 5.01 0.56 -13.40
CA ASP A 86 3.86 0.93 -12.60
C ASP A 86 2.73 -0.08 -12.81
N VAL A 87 1.89 -0.28 -11.79
CA VAL A 87 0.70 -1.12 -11.89
C VAL A 87 -0.56 -0.24 -12.03
N PRO A 88 -1.62 -0.71 -12.67
CA PRO A 88 -1.83 -2.07 -13.19
C PRO A 88 -0.98 -2.37 -14.43
N HIS A 89 -0.46 -3.59 -14.50
CA HIS A 89 0.38 -4.06 -15.60
C HIS A 89 0.01 -5.50 -15.93
N ASP A 90 -0.19 -5.79 -17.21
CA ASP A 90 -0.45 -7.14 -17.71
C ASP A 90 0.70 -7.58 -18.62
N TRP A 91 1.58 -8.40 -18.09
CA TRP A 91 2.73 -8.92 -18.83
C TRP A 91 2.34 -9.98 -19.87
N GLY A 92 1.17 -10.60 -19.76
CA GLY A 92 0.68 -11.60 -20.70
C GLY A 92 0.45 -11.03 -22.09
N ILE A 93 0.08 -9.75 -22.17
CA ILE A 93 -0.20 -9.06 -23.44
C ILE A 93 1.04 -8.41 -24.07
N GLU A 94 2.19 -8.48 -23.45
CA GLU A 94 3.41 -7.94 -24.04
C GLU A 94 3.88 -8.78 -25.23
N GLY A 95 4.04 -8.15 -26.39
CA GLY A 95 4.50 -8.82 -27.61
C GLY A 95 5.86 -9.52 -27.50
N PRO A 96 6.30 -10.16 -28.56
CA PRO A 96 5.68 -10.15 -29.91
C PRO A 96 4.49 -11.09 -30.05
N PHE A 97 3.41 -10.62 -30.66
CA PHE A 97 2.25 -11.44 -30.99
C PHE A 97 2.50 -12.25 -32.25
N ARG A 98 1.98 -13.49 -32.32
CA ARG A 98 2.10 -14.38 -33.46
C ARG A 98 0.78 -15.12 -33.71
N GLU A 99 0.39 -15.29 -34.96
CA GLU A 99 -0.85 -15.98 -35.34
C GLU A 99 -0.85 -17.45 -34.95
N ASN A 100 0.32 -18.09 -34.94
CA ASN A 100 0.49 -19.52 -34.68
C ASN A 100 0.49 -19.86 -33.17
N LEU A 101 0.25 -18.88 -32.30
CA LEU A 101 0.11 -19.13 -30.86
C LEU A 101 -1.25 -19.79 -30.56
N ASP A 102 -1.25 -20.54 -29.45
CA ASP A 102 -2.41 -21.30 -29.00
C ASP A 102 -3.65 -20.42 -28.76
N GLY A 103 -4.76 -20.73 -29.45
CA GLY A 103 -6.00 -19.99 -29.31
C GLY A 103 -6.65 -20.09 -27.94
N TYR A 104 -6.44 -21.18 -27.19
CA TYR A 104 -6.96 -21.34 -25.82
C TYR A 104 -6.37 -20.34 -24.81
N THR A 105 -5.21 -19.78 -25.11
CA THR A 105 -4.57 -18.74 -24.31
C THR A 105 -4.77 -17.34 -24.86
N GLY A 106 -5.77 -17.15 -25.74
CA GLY A 106 -6.01 -15.87 -26.41
C GLY A 106 -4.87 -15.43 -27.33
N LYS A 107 -4.06 -16.38 -27.80
CA LYS A 107 -2.83 -16.12 -28.58
C LYS A 107 -1.83 -15.22 -27.85
N LEU A 108 -1.86 -15.21 -26.52
CA LEU A 108 -0.91 -14.46 -25.71
C LEU A 108 0.49 -15.09 -25.79
N PRO A 109 1.54 -14.29 -26.00
CA PRO A 109 2.88 -14.81 -26.28
C PRO A 109 3.60 -15.37 -25.06
N TRP A 110 3.22 -14.93 -23.86
CA TRP A 110 3.93 -15.29 -22.64
C TRP A 110 3.18 -16.29 -21.78
N ARG A 111 3.92 -17.25 -21.25
CA ARG A 111 3.41 -18.25 -20.29
C ARG A 111 4.38 -18.41 -19.16
N GLY A 112 3.88 -18.51 -17.93
CA GLY A 112 4.72 -18.73 -16.76
C GLY A 112 4.33 -17.88 -15.57
N ILE A 113 5.31 -17.48 -14.80
CA ILE A 113 5.15 -16.76 -13.54
C ILE A 113 5.69 -15.34 -13.71
N GLY A 114 4.88 -14.35 -13.36
CA GLY A 114 5.31 -12.96 -13.23
C GLY A 114 5.44 -12.58 -11.77
N TRP A 115 6.59 -12.09 -11.39
CA TRP A 115 6.85 -11.57 -10.05
C TRP A 115 6.81 -10.05 -10.06
N TYR A 116 6.05 -9.50 -9.11
CA TYR A 116 6.04 -8.07 -8.81
C TYR A 116 6.57 -7.87 -7.40
N ARG A 117 7.57 -7.03 -7.26
CA ARG A 117 8.19 -6.72 -5.96
C ARG A 117 8.24 -5.23 -5.72
N LYS A 118 7.93 -4.83 -4.51
CA LYS A 118 8.09 -3.47 -4.04
C LYS A 118 8.53 -3.48 -2.58
N ARG A 119 9.57 -2.73 -2.27
CA ARG A 119 10.00 -2.50 -0.89
C ARG A 119 9.42 -1.18 -0.41
N PHE A 120 8.84 -1.19 0.75
CA PHE A 120 8.28 0.00 1.39
C PHE A 120 8.44 -0.07 2.89
N ASN A 121 8.50 1.10 3.53
CA ASN A 121 8.56 1.22 4.97
C ASN A 121 7.24 1.81 5.46
N ILE A 122 6.61 1.14 6.41
CA ILE A 122 5.45 1.67 7.10
C ILE A 122 5.99 2.41 8.32
N LYS A 123 5.82 3.74 8.34
CA LYS A 123 6.14 4.57 9.50
C LYS A 123 4.93 4.55 10.43
N ASN A 124 5.19 4.41 11.72
CA ASN A 124 4.18 4.51 12.79
C ASN A 124 3.03 3.50 12.65
N ILE A 125 3.34 2.22 12.78
CA ILE A 125 2.30 1.27 13.17
C ILE A 125 2.11 1.45 14.68
N ASP A 126 1.24 2.35 15.06
CA ASP A 126 0.78 2.42 16.45
C ASP A 126 0.07 1.10 16.78
N LYS A 127 0.62 0.39 17.74
CA LYS A 127 0.06 -0.86 18.26
C LYS A 127 -1.04 -0.55 19.26
#